data_a16187d427b740556bbdbb04ccfebf21
#
_entry.id   a16187d427b740556bbdbb04ccfebf21
#
_cell.length_a   1.000
_cell.length_b   1.000
_cell.length_c   1.000
_cell.angle_alpha   90.00
_cell.angle_beta   90.00
_cell.angle_gamma   90.00
#
_symmetry.space_group_name_H-M   'P 1'
#
loop_
_entity.id
_entity.type
_entity.pdbx_description
1 polymer ?
#
loop_
_entity_poly.entity_id
_entity_poly.type
_entity_poly.pdbx_seq_one_letter_code
_entity_poly.pdbx_strand_id
1 'polypeptide(L)'
;MSPLPASLRPLVAAALLVAVGGCEVFKPNEEAMANINQRALGKPIGEFFDRYGRATARTEISDSTAIYNWISDVGMTRPGPEGQDERICKLRLTVDKTGKISDVQILYDAQGTKSASRCGEIFAAP
;
A
#
# COMPACT_ATOMS: atom_id res chain seq x y z
N MET A 1 -48.31 16.73 46.07
CA MET A 1 -48.03 16.88 45.65
C MET A 1 -47.10 16.57 44.93
N SER A 2 -46.65 16.40 44.56
CA SER A 2 -45.97 16.38 43.84
C SER A 2 -45.12 16.05 43.25
N PRO A 3 -44.82 15.89 42.95
CA PRO A 3 -44.14 15.79 42.23
C PRO A 3 -43.11 15.54 41.71
N LEU A 4 -42.68 15.39 41.32
CA LEU A 4 -41.79 15.30 40.69
C LEU A 4 -41.07 15.00 39.98
N PRO A 5 -40.76 14.88 39.68
CA PRO A 5 -40.17 14.88 38.91
C PRO A 5 -39.22 14.35 38.46
N ALA A 6 -39.06 14.28 38.26
CA ALA A 6 -38.32 14.00 37.72
C ALA A 6 -37.54 13.89 37.05
N SER A 7 -37.51 13.99 36.88
CA SER A 7 -36.87 14.16 36.11
C SER A 7 -35.88 13.58 35.75
N LEU A 8 -35.77 13.40 35.77
CA LEU A 8 -34.88 13.10 35.37
C LEU A 8 -34.20 12.73 34.63
N ARG A 9 -33.82 12.67 34.18
CA ARG A 9 -33.25 12.52 33.47
C ARG A 9 -32.27 12.19 33.03
N PRO A 10 -31.89 11.97 32.71
CA PRO A 10 -31.09 11.85 32.18
C PRO A 10 -30.22 11.54 31.66
N LEU A 11 -29.92 11.44 31.35
CA LEU A 11 -29.27 11.35 30.77
C LEU A 11 -28.39 11.06 30.26
N VAL A 12 -28.06 10.88 29.87
CA VAL A 12 -27.34 10.78 29.43
C VAL A 12 -26.53 10.28 28.85
N ALA A 13 -26.25 10.18 28.51
CA ALA A 13 -25.68 9.97 27.86
C ALA A 13 -24.67 9.62 27.49
N ALA A 14 -24.19 9.56 27.38
CA ALA A 14 -23.38 9.39 27.06
C ALA A 14 -22.59 9.01 26.29
N ALA A 15 -22.42 9.11 25.86
CA ALA A 15 -21.73 9.06 25.07
C ALA A 15 -20.69 8.33 24.78
N LEU A 16 -20.37 8.00 24.64
CA LEU A 16 -19.47 7.43 24.41
C LEU A 16 -18.69 7.25 23.53
N LEU A 17 -18.37 7.43 23.15
CA LEU A 17 -17.63 7.45 22.38
C LEU A 17 -16.59 6.78 22.25
N VAL A 18 -16.32 6.50 21.94
CA VAL A 18 -15.52 5.81 21.81
C VAL A 18 -14.61 5.72 21.11
N ALA A 19 -14.09 5.96 21.02
CA ALA A 19 -13.10 6.08 20.65
C ALA A 19 -12.42 5.11 20.13
N VAL A 20 -12.52 4.76 19.60
CA VAL A 20 -11.92 3.90 19.11
C VAL A 20 -10.79 3.92 18.66
N GLY A 21 -10.42 4.26 18.40
CA GLY A 21 -9.37 4.37 17.84
C GLY A 21 -8.38 3.58 18.02
N GLY A 22 -7.75 3.72 18.04
CA GLY A 22 -6.77 3.17 18.32
C GLY A 22 -6.01 2.33 17.60
N CYS A 23 -6.06 1.52 17.36
CA CYS A 23 -5.33 0.71 16.82
C CYS A 23 -4.89 0.92 15.56
N GLU A 24 -4.19 1.73 15.34
CA GLU A 24 -3.70 1.91 14.21
C GLU A 24 -2.77 0.92 13.87
N VAL A 25 -3.02 -0.01 13.28
CA VAL A 25 -2.13 -0.89 12.87
C VAL A 25 -1.39 -0.34 11.75
N PHE A 26 -0.25 -0.74 11.47
CA PHE A 26 0.49 -0.25 10.35
C PHE A 26 -0.30 -0.49 9.14
N LYS A 27 -0.53 0.53 8.37
CA LYS A 27 -1.16 0.36 7.17
C LYS A 27 -0.28 0.83 6.11
N PRO A 28 -0.20 0.20 4.97
CA PRO A 28 0.53 0.73 3.85
C PRO A 28 -0.06 2.08 3.53
N ASN A 29 0.71 2.91 2.97
CA ASN A 29 0.25 4.23 2.61
C ASN A 29 -0.89 4.09 1.63
N GLU A 30 -2.07 4.56 2.02
CA GLU A 30 -3.25 4.37 1.22
C GLU A 30 -3.18 5.13 -0.08
N GLU A 31 -2.57 6.30 -0.05
CA GLU A 31 -2.43 7.06 -1.25
C GLU A 31 -1.48 6.35 -2.22
N ALA A 32 -0.41 5.77 -1.70
CA ALA A 32 0.51 5.02 -2.53
C ALA A 32 -0.18 3.83 -3.16
N MET A 33 -0.97 3.11 -2.38
CA MET A 33 -1.70 1.96 -2.93
C MET A 33 -2.69 2.39 -4.00
N ALA A 34 -3.38 3.49 -3.78
CA ALA A 34 -4.33 3.98 -4.77
C ALA A 34 -3.60 4.35 -6.06
N ASN A 35 -2.46 5.00 -5.93
CA ASN A 35 -1.69 5.37 -7.10
C ASN A 35 -1.19 4.15 -7.85
N ILE A 36 -0.67 3.18 -7.15
CA ILE A 36 -0.18 1.97 -7.78
C ILE A 36 -1.31 1.24 -8.47
N ASN A 37 -2.44 1.09 -7.81
CA ASN A 37 -3.56 0.38 -8.39
C ASN A 37 -4.05 1.08 -9.65
N GLN A 38 -4.06 2.38 -9.65
CA GLN A 38 -4.50 3.11 -10.80
C GLN A 38 -3.56 2.91 -11.98
N ARG A 39 -2.29 2.73 -11.73
CA ARG A 39 -1.31 2.57 -12.79
C ARG A 39 -1.10 1.13 -13.21
N ALA A 40 -1.42 0.19 -12.35
CA ALA A 40 -1.05 -1.20 -12.58
C ALA A 40 -2.22 -2.16 -12.74
N LEU A 41 -3.26 -2.03 -11.93
CA LEU A 41 -4.31 -3.03 -11.95
C LEU A 41 -5.00 -3.07 -13.30
N GLY A 42 -5.16 -4.28 -13.82
CA GLY A 42 -5.83 -4.48 -15.09
C GLY A 42 -4.98 -4.20 -16.30
N LYS A 43 -3.74 -3.77 -16.09
CA LYS A 43 -2.87 -3.46 -17.20
C LYS A 43 -1.99 -4.64 -17.55
N PRO A 44 -1.59 -4.76 -18.80
CA PRO A 44 -0.68 -5.84 -19.17
C PRO A 44 0.64 -5.68 -18.43
N ILE A 45 1.20 -6.80 -17.99
CA ILE A 45 2.45 -6.76 -17.24
C ILE A 45 3.57 -6.16 -18.06
N GLY A 46 3.54 -6.34 -19.37
CA GLY A 46 4.58 -5.79 -20.24
C GLY A 46 4.57 -4.28 -20.24
N GLU A 47 3.39 -3.66 -20.18
CA GLU A 47 3.32 -2.21 -20.08
C GLU A 47 3.93 -1.72 -18.80
N PHE A 48 3.69 -2.43 -17.72
CA PHE A 48 4.26 -2.06 -16.43
C PHE A 48 5.78 -2.12 -16.51
N PHE A 49 6.32 -3.19 -17.10
CA PHE A 49 7.77 -3.33 -17.19
C PHE A 49 8.39 -2.28 -18.11
N ASP A 50 7.68 -1.91 -19.17
CA ASP A 50 8.19 -0.89 -20.06
C ASP A 50 8.30 0.44 -19.36
N ARG A 51 7.39 0.71 -18.46
CA ARG A 51 7.39 2.01 -17.81
C ARG A 51 8.20 2.04 -16.53
N TYR A 52 8.16 0.97 -15.76
CA TYR A 52 8.77 0.99 -14.43
C TYR A 52 9.95 0.04 -14.27
N GLY A 53 10.26 -0.73 -15.30
CA GLY A 53 11.39 -1.65 -15.23
C GLY A 53 10.94 -3.07 -15.00
N ARG A 54 11.81 -4.00 -15.27
CA ARG A 54 11.49 -5.41 -15.19
C ARG A 54 11.47 -5.92 -13.78
N ALA A 55 10.78 -7.01 -13.58
CA ALA A 55 10.77 -7.68 -12.29
C ALA A 55 12.11 -8.33 -12.01
N THR A 56 12.40 -8.55 -10.75
CA THR A 56 13.63 -9.23 -10.35
C THR A 56 13.42 -10.74 -10.25
N ALA A 57 12.18 -11.19 -10.11
CA ALA A 57 11.91 -12.61 -10.01
C ALA A 57 10.48 -12.89 -10.44
N ARG A 58 10.27 -14.10 -10.94
CA ARG A 58 8.95 -14.53 -11.36
C ARG A 58 8.73 -15.94 -10.85
N THR A 59 7.57 -16.20 -10.31
CA THR A 59 7.19 -17.52 -9.83
C THR A 59 5.83 -17.89 -10.38
N GLU A 60 5.73 -19.03 -11.02
CA GLU A 60 4.44 -19.51 -11.46
C GLU A 60 3.77 -20.24 -10.35
N ILE A 61 2.54 -19.87 -10.03
CA ILE A 61 1.81 -20.55 -9.00
C ILE A 61 0.92 -21.61 -9.59
N SER A 62 0.40 -21.37 -10.78
CA SER A 62 -0.48 -22.32 -11.44
C SER A 62 -0.41 -22.04 -12.92
N ASP A 63 -1.15 -22.81 -13.70
CA ASP A 63 -1.19 -22.59 -15.13
C ASP A 63 -1.74 -21.23 -15.49
N SER A 64 -2.43 -20.58 -14.59
CA SER A 64 -3.08 -19.35 -14.92
C SER A 64 -2.64 -18.18 -14.06
N THR A 65 -1.67 -18.38 -13.19
CA THR A 65 -1.28 -17.30 -12.26
C THR A 65 0.23 -17.30 -12.07
N ALA A 66 0.80 -16.14 -12.23
CA ALA A 66 2.22 -15.95 -11.95
C ALA A 66 2.38 -14.75 -10.99
N ILE A 67 3.41 -14.79 -10.21
CA ILE A 67 3.74 -13.70 -9.31
C ILE A 67 5.08 -13.15 -9.70
N TYR A 68 5.15 -11.84 -9.81
CA TYR A 68 6.39 -11.14 -10.09
C TYR A 68 6.78 -10.31 -8.88
N ASN A 69 8.05 -10.38 -8.51
CA ASN A 69 8.58 -9.48 -7.50
C ASN A 69 9.32 -8.37 -8.22
N TRP A 70 8.97 -7.16 -7.88
CA TRP A 70 9.50 -5.98 -8.55
C TRP A 70 10.12 -5.06 -7.51
N ILE A 71 11.25 -4.49 -7.84
CA ILE A 71 11.96 -3.59 -6.95
C ILE A 71 12.35 -2.37 -7.76
N SER A 72 12.05 -1.20 -7.22
CA SER A 72 12.43 0.03 -7.89
C SER A 72 13.92 0.27 -7.71
N ASP A 73 14.43 1.09 -8.55
CA ASP A 73 15.80 1.59 -8.36
C ASP A 73 16.83 0.49 -8.20
N VAL A 74 16.66 -0.59 -8.91
CA VAL A 74 17.62 -1.67 -8.85
C VAL A 74 18.97 -1.14 -9.32
N GLY A 75 19.98 -1.34 -8.55
CA GLY A 75 21.30 -0.84 -8.87
C GLY A 75 21.60 0.51 -8.29
N MET A 76 20.61 1.13 -7.67
CA MET A 76 20.83 2.43 -7.07
C MET A 76 20.87 2.37 -5.56
N THR A 77 20.88 1.19 -4.99
CA THR A 77 21.03 1.03 -3.59
C THR A 77 22.40 1.50 -3.20
N ARG A 78 22.50 2.29 -2.18
CA ARG A 78 23.78 2.76 -1.75
C ARG A 78 24.08 2.21 -0.40
N PRO A 79 25.28 1.84 -0.13
CA PRO A 79 25.64 1.39 1.20
C PRO A 79 25.63 2.58 2.12
N GLY A 80 25.01 2.45 3.23
CA GLY A 80 25.00 3.48 4.23
C GLY A 80 25.88 3.08 5.39
N PRO A 81 25.97 3.93 6.38
CA PRO A 81 26.80 3.66 7.53
C PRO A 81 26.35 2.43 8.27
N GLU A 82 25.08 2.12 8.18
CA GLU A 82 24.60 0.99 8.84
C GLU A 82 24.23 -0.06 7.91
N GLY A 83 24.80 -0.16 6.75
CA GLY A 83 24.47 -1.16 5.81
C GLY A 83 23.93 -0.54 4.56
N GLN A 84 22.71 -0.75 4.23
CA GLN A 84 22.18 -0.26 3.01
C GLN A 84 21.17 0.80 3.20
N ASP A 85 21.30 1.87 2.43
CA ASP A 85 20.28 2.89 2.42
C ASP A 85 19.40 2.54 1.26
N GLU A 86 18.33 1.84 1.50
CA GLU A 86 17.49 1.41 0.45
C GLU A 86 16.30 2.30 0.32
N ARG A 87 16.32 3.25 -0.51
CA ARG A 87 15.16 4.08 -0.77
C ARG A 87 14.40 3.47 -1.90
N ILE A 88 13.86 2.31 -1.67
CA ILE A 88 13.25 1.53 -2.71
C ILE A 88 11.80 1.21 -2.38
N CYS A 89 11.10 0.83 -3.39
CA CYS A 89 9.74 0.33 -3.31
C CYS A 89 9.77 -1.10 -3.82
N LYS A 90 9.22 -2.05 -3.06
CA LYS A 90 9.14 -3.43 -3.51
C LYS A 90 7.68 -3.83 -3.61
N LEU A 91 7.34 -4.42 -4.71
CA LEU A 91 5.97 -4.85 -4.96
C LEU A 91 5.92 -6.32 -5.33
N ARG A 92 4.77 -6.91 -5.03
CA ARG A 92 4.44 -8.22 -5.55
C ARG A 92 3.28 -8.01 -6.51
N LEU A 93 3.47 -8.42 -7.76
CA LEU A 93 2.45 -8.26 -8.78
C LEU A 93 1.94 -9.63 -9.15
N THR A 94 0.64 -9.84 -9.01
CA THR A 94 0.03 -11.10 -9.42
C THR A 94 -0.57 -10.90 -10.81
N VAL A 95 -0.29 -11.83 -11.70
CA VAL A 95 -0.67 -11.69 -13.09
C VAL A 95 -1.52 -12.89 -13.48
N ASP A 96 -2.64 -12.62 -14.13
CA ASP A 96 -3.55 -13.68 -14.54
C ASP A 96 -3.11 -14.29 -15.87
N LYS A 97 -3.90 -15.24 -16.34
CA LYS A 97 -3.50 -15.99 -17.53
C LYS A 97 -3.51 -15.14 -18.78
N THR A 98 -4.16 -13.99 -18.77
CA THR A 98 -4.16 -13.11 -19.92
C THR A 98 -2.99 -12.14 -19.88
N GLY A 99 -2.15 -12.23 -18.85
CA GLY A 99 -0.99 -11.35 -18.76
C GLY A 99 -1.29 -10.03 -18.10
N LYS A 100 -2.45 -9.88 -17.48
CA LYS A 100 -2.79 -8.63 -16.84
C LYS A 100 -2.60 -8.71 -15.35
N ILE A 101 -2.24 -7.60 -14.76
CA ILE A 101 -2.00 -7.53 -13.33
C ILE A 101 -3.34 -7.59 -12.62
N SER A 102 -3.53 -8.59 -11.78
CA SER A 102 -4.78 -8.79 -11.07
C SER A 102 -4.69 -8.37 -9.61
N ASP A 103 -3.51 -8.20 -9.08
CA ASP A 103 -3.34 -7.78 -7.69
C ASP A 103 -1.96 -7.19 -7.49
N VAL A 104 -1.87 -6.24 -6.59
CA VAL A 104 -0.61 -5.60 -6.24
C VAL A 104 -0.50 -5.54 -4.73
N GLN A 105 0.65 -5.92 -4.20
CA GLN A 105 0.92 -5.77 -2.78
C GLN A 105 2.21 -5.02 -2.60
N ILE A 106 2.25 -4.11 -1.66
CA ILE A 106 3.48 -3.44 -1.30
C ILE A 106 4.19 -4.32 -0.31
N LEU A 107 5.38 -4.77 -0.65
CA LEU A 107 6.18 -5.59 0.23
C LEU A 107 7.13 -4.75 1.08
N TYR A 108 7.54 -3.62 0.56
CA TYR A 108 8.44 -2.73 1.28
C TYR A 108 8.31 -1.34 0.70
N ASP A 109 8.23 -0.35 1.55
CA ASP A 109 8.07 1.02 1.12
C ASP A 109 8.99 1.90 1.95
N ALA A 110 10.11 2.25 1.41
CA ALA A 110 11.05 3.07 2.13
C ALA A 110 10.56 4.52 2.18
N GLN A 111 11.18 5.30 3.02
CA GLN A 111 10.88 6.71 3.04
C GLN A 111 11.32 7.30 1.72
N GLY A 112 10.51 8.16 1.15
CA GLY A 112 10.82 8.78 -0.11
C GLY A 112 11.76 9.94 0.04
N THR A 113 12.05 10.58 -1.07
CA THR A 113 12.93 11.73 -1.06
C THR A 113 12.16 12.99 -0.71
N LYS A 114 10.88 13.04 -1.07
CA LYS A 114 10.05 14.20 -0.81
C LYS A 114 8.84 13.89 0.04
N SER A 115 8.62 12.65 0.34
CA SER A 115 7.47 12.25 1.11
C SER A 115 7.81 11.03 1.94
N ALA A 116 6.84 10.56 2.70
CA ALA A 116 7.07 9.40 3.56
C ALA A 116 7.03 8.08 2.79
N SER A 117 6.68 8.10 1.52
CA SER A 117 6.48 6.87 0.77
C SER A 117 7.21 6.90 -0.55
N ARG A 118 8.20 6.04 -0.70
CA ARG A 118 8.91 5.92 -1.97
C ARG A 118 8.00 5.33 -3.04
N CYS A 119 7.17 4.36 -2.65
CA CYS A 119 6.20 3.80 -3.60
C CYS A 119 5.25 4.88 -4.09
N GLY A 120 4.81 5.72 -3.18
CA GLY A 120 3.91 6.80 -3.57
C GLY A 120 4.54 7.77 -4.54
N GLU A 121 5.84 8.03 -4.37
CA GLU A 121 6.53 8.96 -5.28
C GLU A 121 6.69 8.38 -6.67
N ILE A 122 7.04 7.10 -6.75
CA ILE A 122 7.27 6.46 -8.03
C ILE A 122 5.99 6.38 -8.85
N PHE A 123 4.89 6.11 -8.19
CA PHE A 123 3.62 5.90 -8.88
C PHE A 123 2.69 7.12 -8.80
N ALA A 124 3.22 8.23 -8.45
CA ALA A 124 2.44 9.46 -8.44
C ALA A 124 2.04 9.82 -9.86
N ALA A 125 1.26 10.81 -10.00
CA ALA A 125 0.75 11.18 -11.30
C ALA A 125 1.89 11.42 -12.27
N PRO A 126 1.70 11.20 -13.51
CA PRO A 126 2.72 11.32 -14.53
C PRO A 126 3.27 12.70 -14.70
#